data_adcd7a6f95b6f19972c109d6781412b7
#
_entry.id   adcd7a6f95b6f19972c109d6781412b7
#
_cell.length_a   1.000
_cell.length_b   1.000
_cell.length_c   1.000
_cell.angle_alpha   90.00
_cell.angle_beta   90.00
_cell.angle_gamma   90.00
#
_symmetry.space_group_name_H-M   'P 1'
#
loop_
_entity.id
_entity.type
_entity.pdbx_description
1 polymer ?
#
loop_
_entity_poly.entity_id
_entity_poly.type
_entity_poly.pdbx_seq_one_letter_code
_entity_poly.pdbx_strand_id
1 'polypeptide(L)'
;MKKKLVSICIVLALATLLTATTVFAQAERISIEGTEHMFFGAPGSVSVSGGWVQLRDVPLTGTFNFGTLQGTEAQLVNAKLDPVTGNGIVWGTVAYTDSATGITCSGVREGKLTAFLITATINAKCSDGSLLKGTLQDTSVIFPPGSPVPGEVYSEFGGELLSP
;
A
#
# COMPACT_ATOMS: atom_id res chain seq x y z
N MET A 1 -15.32 42.68 49.18
CA MET A 1 -15.01 41.26 49.11
C MET A 1 -15.49 40.58 47.81
N LYS A 2 -16.66 40.91 47.25
CA LYS A 2 -17.21 40.27 46.04
C LYS A 2 -16.32 40.41 44.75
N LYS A 3 -15.67 41.57 44.56
CA LYS A 3 -14.82 41.81 43.38
C LYS A 3 -13.53 40.95 43.36
N LYS A 4 -12.96 40.61 44.53
CA LYS A 4 -11.74 39.75 44.59
C LYS A 4 -12.07 38.28 44.31
N LEU A 5 -13.26 37.80 44.67
CA LEU A 5 -13.66 36.43 44.41
C LEU A 5 -13.90 36.17 42.91
N VAL A 6 -14.49 37.15 42.21
CA VAL A 6 -14.71 37.03 40.74
C VAL A 6 -13.39 36.99 39.99
N SER A 7 -12.39 37.80 40.42
CA SER A 7 -11.08 37.80 39.76
C SER A 7 -10.34 36.48 39.94
N ILE A 8 -10.46 35.82 41.08
CA ILE A 8 -9.81 34.52 41.37
C ILE A 8 -10.49 33.40 40.50
N CYS A 9 -11.80 33.44 40.38
CA CYS A 9 -12.51 32.46 39.54
C CYS A 9 -12.15 32.58 38.04
N ILE A 10 -11.97 33.80 37.53
CA ILE A 10 -11.57 34.03 36.14
C ILE A 10 -10.13 33.54 35.92
N VAL A 11 -9.21 33.76 36.83
CA VAL A 11 -7.82 33.28 36.70
C VAL A 11 -7.75 31.75 36.77
N LEU A 12 -8.53 31.11 37.65
CA LEU A 12 -8.61 29.65 37.70
C LEU A 12 -9.22 29.06 36.40
N ALA A 13 -10.27 29.66 35.84
CA ALA A 13 -10.89 29.24 34.61
C ALA A 13 -9.93 29.39 33.40
N LEU A 14 -9.16 30.45 33.34
CA LEU A 14 -8.13 30.61 32.30
C LEU A 14 -6.98 29.60 32.47
N ALA A 15 -6.57 29.30 33.70
CA ALA A 15 -5.50 28.31 33.94
C ALA A 15 -5.92 26.91 33.56
N THR A 16 -7.20 26.53 33.72
CA THR A 16 -7.71 25.22 33.27
C THR A 16 -7.89 25.12 31.75
N LEU A 17 -8.13 26.25 31.07
CA LEU A 17 -8.18 26.26 29.59
C LEU A 17 -6.78 26.15 28.97
N LEU A 18 -5.74 26.64 29.64
CA LEU A 18 -4.35 26.54 29.13
C LEU A 18 -3.70 25.18 29.34
N THR A 19 -4.29 24.30 30.17
CA THR A 19 -3.78 22.94 30.41
C THR A 19 -4.50 21.87 29.52
N ALA A 20 -5.44 22.26 28.70
CA ALA A 20 -5.88 21.42 27.61
C ALA A 20 -4.79 21.39 26.53
N THR A 21 -3.62 20.85 26.86
CA THR A 21 -2.70 20.37 25.86
C THR A 21 -3.48 19.33 25.08
N THR A 22 -3.90 19.68 23.88
CA THR A 22 -4.29 18.69 22.88
C THR A 22 -3.08 17.79 22.73
N VAL A 23 -3.09 16.66 23.42
CA VAL A 23 -2.20 15.55 23.08
C VAL A 23 -2.65 15.14 21.68
N PHE A 24 -2.06 15.76 20.67
CA PHE A 24 -2.10 15.20 19.35
C PHE A 24 -1.38 13.86 19.52
N ALA A 25 -2.13 12.78 19.51
CA ALA A 25 -1.55 11.46 19.42
C ALA A 25 -0.67 11.51 18.16
N GLN A 26 0.62 11.52 18.38
CA GLN A 26 1.57 11.49 17.28
C GLN A 26 1.41 10.09 16.68
N ALA A 27 0.97 10.04 15.43
CA ALA A 27 0.79 8.75 14.75
C ALA A 27 2.08 7.94 14.93
N GLU A 28 1.95 6.76 15.49
CA GLU A 28 3.09 5.87 15.64
C GLU A 28 3.52 5.41 14.25
N ARG A 29 4.82 5.52 13.97
CA ARG A 29 5.41 5.12 12.71
C ARG A 29 6.23 3.85 12.92
N ILE A 30 5.78 2.76 12.34
CA ILE A 30 6.43 1.46 12.40
C ILE A 30 7.05 1.19 11.03
N SER A 31 8.38 1.05 10.97
CA SER A 31 9.06 0.59 9.76
C SER A 31 8.74 -0.88 9.53
N ILE A 32 8.38 -1.23 8.30
CA ILE A 32 8.07 -2.60 7.90
C ILE A 32 8.81 -2.94 6.61
N GLU A 33 9.33 -4.16 6.57
CA GLU A 33 10.00 -4.74 5.42
C GLU A 33 9.53 -6.18 5.25
N GLY A 34 9.53 -6.67 4.02
CA GLY A 34 9.12 -8.04 3.78
C GLY A 34 9.02 -8.40 2.31
N THR A 35 8.23 -9.44 2.05
CA THR A 35 8.11 -10.03 0.72
C THR A 35 6.66 -10.27 0.34
N GLU A 36 6.40 -10.27 -0.97
CA GLU A 36 5.16 -10.74 -1.58
C GLU A 36 5.46 -11.90 -2.53
N HIS A 37 4.53 -12.85 -2.61
CA HIS A 37 4.51 -13.90 -3.62
C HIS A 37 3.12 -13.96 -4.25
N MET A 38 3.07 -13.57 -5.52
CA MET A 38 1.83 -13.37 -6.27
C MET A 38 1.71 -14.33 -7.43
N PHE A 39 0.48 -14.75 -7.70
CA PHE A 39 0.10 -15.55 -8.85
C PHE A 39 -0.79 -14.71 -9.77
N PHE A 40 -0.49 -14.76 -11.06
CA PHE A 40 -1.35 -14.19 -12.08
C PHE A 40 -2.58 -15.06 -12.24
N GLY A 41 -3.75 -14.42 -12.16
CA GLY A 41 -5.03 -15.06 -12.45
C GLY A 41 -5.35 -15.07 -13.95
N ALA A 42 -6.62 -14.88 -14.28
CA ALA A 42 -7.05 -14.75 -15.67
C ALA A 42 -6.36 -13.54 -16.34
N PRO A 43 -6.11 -13.58 -17.66
CA PRO A 43 -5.28 -12.57 -18.34
C PRO A 43 -5.88 -11.15 -18.40
N GLY A 44 -7.03 -10.88 -17.80
CA GLY A 44 -7.70 -9.59 -17.94
C GLY A 44 -7.99 -9.27 -19.41
N SER A 45 -7.96 -7.99 -19.78
CA SER A 45 -8.02 -7.60 -21.19
C SER A 45 -6.64 -7.16 -21.69
N VAL A 46 -6.29 -7.62 -22.90
CA VAL A 46 -5.03 -7.30 -23.57
C VAL A 46 -5.33 -6.60 -24.89
N SER A 47 -4.69 -5.46 -25.13
CA SER A 47 -4.77 -4.78 -26.42
C SER A 47 -3.38 -4.32 -26.88
N VAL A 48 -3.20 -4.25 -28.21
CA VAL A 48 -1.94 -3.78 -28.82
C VAL A 48 -2.26 -2.59 -29.69
N SER A 49 -1.59 -1.47 -29.47
CA SER A 49 -1.78 -0.26 -30.26
C SER A 49 -0.47 0.55 -30.32
N GLY A 50 -0.07 0.93 -31.54
CA GLY A 50 1.12 1.77 -31.75
C GLY A 50 2.42 1.16 -31.23
N GLY A 51 2.56 -0.17 -31.25
CA GLY A 51 3.73 -0.88 -30.72
C GLY A 51 3.72 -1.09 -29.20
N TRP A 52 2.68 -0.64 -28.51
CA TRP A 52 2.51 -0.82 -27.06
C TRP A 52 1.51 -1.91 -26.74
N VAL A 53 1.80 -2.71 -25.73
CA VAL A 53 0.85 -3.63 -25.09
C VAL A 53 0.20 -2.90 -23.92
N GLN A 54 -1.13 -2.99 -23.84
CA GLN A 54 -1.91 -2.54 -22.70
C GLN A 54 -2.60 -3.72 -22.05
N LEU A 55 -2.36 -3.86 -20.77
CA LEU A 55 -3.02 -4.82 -19.89
C LEU A 55 -4.02 -4.07 -19.02
N ARG A 56 -5.21 -4.63 -18.84
CA ARG A 56 -6.27 -4.05 -18.01
C ARG A 56 -6.87 -5.11 -17.12
N ASP A 57 -7.06 -4.71 -15.86
CA ASP A 57 -7.77 -5.49 -14.84
C ASP A 57 -7.22 -6.92 -14.70
N VAL A 58 -5.89 -7.05 -14.73
CA VAL A 58 -5.22 -8.33 -14.53
C VAL A 58 -5.26 -8.66 -13.04
N PRO A 59 -6.00 -9.69 -12.62
CA PRO A 59 -6.07 -10.06 -11.22
C PRO A 59 -4.81 -10.81 -10.81
N LEU A 60 -4.22 -10.42 -9.68
CA LEU A 60 -3.19 -11.16 -8.97
C LEU A 60 -3.72 -11.51 -7.59
N THR A 61 -3.38 -12.70 -7.13
CA THR A 61 -3.65 -13.13 -5.75
C THR A 61 -2.42 -13.79 -5.18
N GLY A 62 -2.20 -13.66 -3.89
CA GLY A 62 -1.02 -14.21 -3.28
C GLY A 62 -0.96 -14.06 -1.78
N THR A 63 0.25 -14.10 -1.28
CA THR A 63 0.57 -13.95 0.13
C THR A 63 1.64 -12.88 0.33
N PHE A 64 1.57 -12.21 1.45
CA PHE A 64 2.56 -11.24 1.87
C PHE A 64 3.05 -11.53 3.30
N ASN A 65 4.28 -11.09 3.57
CA ASN A 65 4.87 -11.09 4.90
C ASN A 65 5.70 -9.82 5.06
N PHE A 66 5.15 -8.84 5.77
CA PHE A 66 5.78 -7.55 6.06
C PHE A 66 6.16 -7.46 7.55
N GLY A 67 6.82 -8.49 8.05
CA GLY A 67 7.21 -8.57 9.45
C GLY A 67 6.02 -8.85 10.37
N THR A 68 5.46 -7.82 10.98
CA THR A 68 4.30 -7.98 11.90
C THR A 68 2.97 -8.17 11.19
N LEU A 69 2.87 -7.83 9.91
CA LEU A 69 1.70 -8.03 9.07
C LEU A 69 1.96 -9.17 8.10
N GLN A 70 1.11 -10.17 8.09
CA GLN A 70 1.23 -11.30 7.16
C GLN A 70 -0.14 -11.88 6.81
N GLY A 71 -0.30 -12.30 5.56
CA GLY A 71 -1.59 -12.85 5.16
C GLY A 71 -1.74 -13.00 3.66
N THR A 72 -2.96 -12.74 3.20
CA THR A 72 -3.33 -12.84 1.79
C THR A 72 -3.49 -11.49 1.16
N GLU A 73 -3.22 -11.43 -0.13
CA GLU A 73 -3.40 -10.23 -0.93
C GLU A 73 -4.13 -10.50 -2.24
N ALA A 74 -4.80 -9.46 -2.71
CA ALA A 74 -5.44 -9.41 -4.01
C ALA A 74 -5.14 -8.06 -4.67
N GLN A 75 -4.82 -8.10 -5.97
CA GLN A 75 -4.53 -6.90 -6.73
C GLN A 75 -5.27 -6.94 -8.08
N LEU A 76 -5.64 -5.76 -8.58
CA LEU A 76 -6.02 -5.56 -9.99
C LEU A 76 -4.98 -4.65 -10.63
N VAL A 77 -4.24 -5.18 -11.59
CA VAL A 77 -3.10 -4.51 -12.19
C VAL A 77 -3.40 -4.11 -13.62
N ASN A 78 -3.07 -2.87 -13.92
CA ASN A 78 -3.05 -2.32 -15.27
C ASN A 78 -1.62 -1.99 -15.65
N ALA A 79 -1.26 -2.18 -16.91
CA ALA A 79 0.05 -1.80 -17.41
C ALA A 79 -0.03 -1.30 -18.86
N LYS A 80 0.92 -0.45 -19.20
CA LYS A 80 1.22 -0.10 -20.59
C LYS A 80 2.72 -0.25 -20.77
N LEU A 81 3.14 -1.15 -21.65
CA LEU A 81 4.54 -1.49 -21.81
C LEU A 81 4.94 -1.72 -23.27
N ASP A 82 6.21 -1.49 -23.53
CA ASP A 82 6.88 -1.91 -24.75
C ASP A 82 7.17 -3.44 -24.65
N PRO A 83 6.62 -4.27 -25.55
CA PRO A 83 6.78 -5.72 -25.47
C PRO A 83 8.20 -6.22 -25.77
N VAL A 84 9.06 -5.38 -26.35
CA VAL A 84 10.44 -5.74 -26.71
C VAL A 84 11.36 -5.47 -25.52
N THR A 85 11.22 -4.32 -24.90
CA THR A 85 12.11 -3.89 -23.80
C THR A 85 11.54 -4.21 -22.42
N GLY A 86 10.24 -4.47 -22.30
CA GLY A 86 9.55 -4.64 -21.02
C GLY A 86 9.44 -3.36 -20.21
N ASN A 87 9.74 -2.20 -20.82
CA ASN A 87 9.67 -0.90 -20.13
C ASN A 87 8.27 -0.31 -20.24
N GLY A 88 7.81 0.35 -19.18
CA GLY A 88 6.48 0.92 -19.18
C GLY A 88 6.04 1.50 -17.85
N ILE A 89 4.73 1.59 -17.69
CA ILE A 89 4.08 2.06 -16.46
C ILE A 89 3.10 1.01 -15.97
N VAL A 90 2.90 0.97 -14.67
CA VAL A 90 1.95 0.09 -14.00
C VAL A 90 1.14 0.89 -12.98
N TRP A 91 -0.14 0.56 -12.86
CA TRP A 91 -1.03 1.12 -11.85
C TRP A 91 -2.12 0.12 -11.52
N GLY A 92 -2.78 0.32 -10.39
CA GLY A 92 -3.86 -0.59 -10.01
C GLY A 92 -4.30 -0.41 -8.57
N THR A 93 -5.04 -1.40 -8.10
CA THR A 93 -5.50 -1.47 -6.71
C THR A 93 -4.86 -2.64 -5.99
N VAL A 94 -4.69 -2.49 -4.69
CA VAL A 94 -4.19 -3.53 -3.79
C VAL A 94 -5.13 -3.70 -2.61
N ALA A 95 -5.24 -4.92 -2.13
CA ALA A 95 -5.95 -5.26 -0.89
C ALA A 95 -5.14 -6.32 -0.14
N TYR A 96 -4.76 -6.00 1.08
CA TYR A 96 -4.04 -6.87 2.01
C TYR A 96 -4.97 -7.27 3.14
N THR A 97 -4.96 -8.53 3.54
CA THR A 97 -5.71 -9.02 4.71
C THR A 97 -4.75 -9.70 5.66
N ASP A 98 -4.55 -9.12 6.83
CA ASP A 98 -3.71 -9.71 7.87
C ASP A 98 -4.39 -10.93 8.49
N SER A 99 -3.71 -12.06 8.50
CA SER A 99 -4.28 -13.34 8.96
C SER A 99 -4.43 -13.43 10.47
N ALA A 100 -3.64 -12.65 11.22
CA ALA A 100 -3.67 -12.70 12.69
C ALA A 100 -4.79 -11.83 13.27
N THR A 101 -5.02 -10.65 12.69
CA THR A 101 -5.96 -9.65 13.23
C THR A 101 -7.23 -9.52 12.40
N GLY A 102 -7.20 -9.95 11.13
CA GLY A 102 -8.28 -9.71 10.16
C GLY A 102 -8.33 -8.26 9.65
N ILE A 103 -7.36 -7.43 9.99
CA ILE A 103 -7.26 -6.06 9.46
C ILE A 103 -7.06 -6.12 7.95
N THR A 104 -7.87 -5.33 7.24
CA THR A 104 -7.76 -5.21 5.78
C THR A 104 -7.24 -3.83 5.42
N CYS A 105 -6.23 -3.77 4.54
CA CYS A 105 -5.70 -2.52 4.00
C CYS A 105 -5.99 -2.48 2.50
N SER A 106 -6.64 -1.44 2.02
CA SER A 106 -6.98 -1.27 0.61
C SER A 106 -6.49 0.06 0.07
N GLY A 107 -5.97 0.04 -1.14
CA GLY A 107 -5.38 1.24 -1.72
C GLY A 107 -4.96 1.09 -3.18
N VAL A 108 -3.99 1.90 -3.55
CA VAL A 108 -3.48 1.98 -4.93
C VAL A 108 -1.99 1.65 -4.99
N ARG A 109 -1.59 1.12 -6.13
CA ARG A 109 -0.20 0.99 -6.53
C ARG A 109 0.04 1.76 -7.83
N GLU A 110 1.18 2.44 -7.91
CA GLU A 110 1.60 3.16 -9.11
C GLU A 110 3.11 3.04 -9.27
N GLY A 111 3.58 2.81 -10.49
CA GLY A 111 5.00 2.62 -10.70
C GLY A 111 5.42 2.46 -12.14
N LYS A 112 6.61 1.88 -12.29
CA LYS A 112 7.28 1.66 -13.57
C LYS A 112 7.60 0.19 -13.76
N LEU A 113 7.63 -0.22 -15.04
CA LEU A 113 8.26 -1.45 -15.46
C LEU A 113 9.62 -1.13 -16.07
N THR A 114 10.61 -1.92 -15.73
CA THR A 114 11.94 -1.91 -16.34
C THR A 114 12.34 -3.35 -16.60
N ALA A 115 12.51 -3.71 -17.86
CA ALA A 115 12.80 -5.10 -18.26
C ALA A 115 11.81 -6.11 -17.64
N PHE A 116 10.51 -5.80 -17.68
CA PHE A 116 9.38 -6.56 -17.10
C PHE A 116 9.30 -6.61 -15.56
N LEU A 117 10.24 -6.03 -14.83
CA LEU A 117 10.19 -5.92 -13.37
C LEU A 117 9.50 -4.62 -12.96
N ILE A 118 8.65 -4.70 -11.96
CA ILE A 118 7.91 -3.55 -11.43
C ILE A 118 8.68 -2.94 -10.26
N THR A 119 8.72 -1.61 -10.24
CA THR A 119 8.98 -0.84 -9.02
C THR A 119 7.81 0.12 -8.83
N ALA A 120 7.07 -0.04 -7.76
CA ALA A 120 5.84 0.71 -7.52
C ALA A 120 5.76 1.24 -6.09
N THR A 121 5.08 2.38 -5.91
CA THR A 121 4.66 2.86 -4.60
C THR A 121 3.29 2.29 -4.25
N ILE A 122 3.11 1.98 -2.98
CA ILE A 122 1.86 1.51 -2.39
C ILE A 122 1.37 2.55 -1.40
N ASN A 123 0.08 2.89 -1.48
CA ASN A 123 -0.62 3.71 -0.50
C ASN A 123 -1.96 3.05 -0.20
N ALA A 124 -2.12 2.50 1.00
CA ALA A 124 -3.33 1.79 1.38
C ALA A 124 -3.82 2.24 2.76
N LYS A 125 -5.14 2.37 2.90
CA LYS A 125 -5.81 2.66 4.17
C LYS A 125 -6.32 1.36 4.76
N CYS A 126 -6.06 1.15 6.05
CA CYS A 126 -6.48 -0.03 6.78
C CYS A 126 -7.81 0.19 7.52
N SER A 127 -8.50 -0.90 7.81
CA SER A 127 -9.81 -0.90 8.48
C SER A 127 -9.75 -0.42 9.92
N ASP A 128 -8.60 -0.49 10.57
CA ASP A 128 -8.33 0.05 11.91
C ASP A 128 -7.97 1.55 11.90
N GLY A 129 -7.93 2.18 10.72
CA GLY A 129 -7.58 3.58 10.53
C GLY A 129 -6.10 3.82 10.24
N SER A 130 -5.24 2.82 10.33
CA SER A 130 -3.82 2.94 9.98
C SER A 130 -3.61 3.14 8.47
N LEU A 131 -2.41 3.60 8.09
CA LEU A 131 -2.00 3.81 6.69
C LEU A 131 -0.75 3.00 6.41
N LEU A 132 -0.83 2.11 5.41
CA LEU A 132 0.29 1.36 4.87
C LEU A 132 0.87 2.12 3.67
N LYS A 133 2.14 2.46 3.72
CA LYS A 133 2.86 3.16 2.65
C LYS A 133 4.22 2.54 2.43
N GLY A 134 4.61 2.39 1.17
CA GLY A 134 5.93 1.86 0.87
C GLY A 134 6.22 1.73 -0.60
N THR A 135 7.34 1.09 -0.88
CA THR A 135 7.78 0.74 -2.22
C THR A 135 7.84 -0.77 -2.34
N LEU A 136 7.25 -1.26 -3.41
CA LEU A 136 7.32 -2.64 -3.84
C LEU A 136 8.30 -2.73 -5.00
N GLN A 137 9.20 -3.71 -4.98
CA GLN A 137 10.12 -3.99 -6.05
C GLN A 137 10.10 -5.47 -6.40
N ASP A 138 9.74 -5.79 -7.64
CA ASP A 138 9.82 -7.17 -8.13
C ASP A 138 11.28 -7.63 -8.18
N THR A 139 11.53 -8.80 -7.63
CA THR A 139 12.83 -9.46 -7.65
C THR A 139 12.92 -10.55 -8.71
N SER A 140 11.79 -11.18 -9.01
CA SER A 140 11.68 -12.15 -10.10
C SER A 140 10.27 -12.28 -10.64
N VAL A 141 10.19 -12.60 -11.94
CA VAL A 141 8.95 -12.92 -12.65
C VAL A 141 9.15 -14.25 -13.36
N ILE A 142 8.29 -15.21 -13.08
CA ILE A 142 8.37 -16.56 -13.64
C ILE A 142 7.30 -16.73 -14.72
N PHE A 143 7.75 -17.06 -15.91
CA PHE A 143 6.86 -17.38 -17.04
C PHE A 143 6.69 -18.90 -17.15
N PRO A 144 5.46 -19.42 -17.18
CA PRO A 144 5.21 -20.82 -17.47
C PRO A 144 5.74 -21.19 -18.87
N PRO A 145 6.24 -22.40 -19.07
CA PRO A 145 6.72 -22.84 -20.38
C PRO A 145 5.72 -22.60 -21.50
N GLY A 146 6.14 -21.84 -22.52
CA GLY A 146 5.31 -21.50 -23.70
C GLY A 146 4.24 -20.43 -23.45
N SER A 147 4.17 -19.82 -22.26
CA SER A 147 3.24 -18.74 -21.96
C SER A 147 3.92 -17.36 -22.11
N PRO A 148 3.31 -16.40 -22.81
CA PRO A 148 3.76 -15.01 -22.82
C PRO A 148 3.29 -14.23 -21.58
N VAL A 149 2.47 -14.85 -20.73
CA VAL A 149 1.92 -14.24 -19.51
C VAL A 149 2.68 -14.80 -18.32
N PRO A 150 3.16 -13.95 -17.39
CA PRO A 150 3.75 -14.41 -16.14
C PRO A 150 2.81 -15.34 -15.36
N GLY A 151 3.36 -16.32 -14.67
CA GLY A 151 2.62 -17.17 -13.74
C GLY A 151 2.76 -16.70 -12.29
N GLU A 152 3.99 -16.31 -11.94
CA GLU A 152 4.34 -15.94 -10.58
C GLU A 152 5.24 -14.71 -10.56
N VAL A 153 5.10 -13.92 -9.50
CA VAL A 153 5.94 -12.76 -9.20
C VAL A 153 6.37 -12.81 -7.73
N TYR A 154 7.63 -12.55 -7.51
CA TYR A 154 8.21 -12.35 -6.18
C TYR A 154 8.66 -10.92 -6.05
N SER A 155 8.30 -10.27 -4.95
CA SER A 155 8.62 -8.87 -4.72
C SER A 155 9.13 -8.65 -3.30
N GLU A 156 9.95 -7.61 -3.13
CA GLU A 156 10.34 -7.07 -1.84
C GLU A 156 9.55 -5.78 -1.57
N PHE A 157 9.13 -5.62 -0.33
CA PHE A 157 8.44 -4.43 0.15
C PHE A 157 9.28 -3.75 1.23
N GLY A 158 9.40 -2.44 1.15
CA GLY A 158 9.96 -1.60 2.19
C GLY A 158 9.09 -0.37 2.42
N GLY A 159 8.71 -0.10 3.67
CA GLY A 159 7.78 0.97 3.95
C GLY A 159 7.52 1.22 5.42
N GLU A 160 6.35 1.79 5.70
CA GLU A 160 5.90 2.16 7.03
C GLU A 160 4.40 1.91 7.22
N LEU A 161 4.05 1.53 8.43
CA LEU A 161 2.68 1.53 8.93
C LEU A 161 2.54 2.73 9.87
N LEU A 162 1.60 3.60 9.58
CA LEU A 162 1.25 4.77 10.40
C LEU A 162 -0.03 4.43 11.15
N SER A 163 0.07 4.17 12.46
CA SER A 163 -1.12 3.98 13.30
C SER A 163 -1.78 5.33 13.61
N PRO A 164 -3.10 5.35 13.83
CA PRO A 164 -3.84 6.56 14.16
C PRO A 164 -3.44 7.14 15.51
#